data_10a8b42dce82a72389a5c5e7974ea8ad
#
_entry.id   10a8b42dce82a72389a5c5e7974ea8ad
#
_cell.length_a   1.000
_cell.length_b   1.000
_cell.length_c   1.000
_cell.angle_alpha   90.00
_cell.angle_beta   90.00
_cell.angle_gamma   90.00
#
_symmetry.space_group_name_H-M   'P 1'
#
loop_
_entity.id
_entity.type
_entity.pdbx_description
1 polymer ?
#
loop_
_entity_poly.entity_id
_entity_poly.type
_entity_poly.pdbx_seq_one_letter_code
_entity_poly.pdbx_strand_id
1 'polypeptide(L)'
;MNCCPQAAPASELTVKNAAEHVERFVQEELPGCVYPTDRFDGRGIVIAAGGIKFQINAWVAIRMLRMLGCELPIECWYLGARERNAAWEQLVRDYEVQCVNAHEVRKQHPHAKLHGWELKPYAIQHSSFREVLFLDADNVVVRDPTFLFETSQFDESGTIFWPDFGRLGRDRLAWKVFGDIPYRDEPEVESGQIVLDKARCWPALELCHWYMQNSNNFFFRHVHGDKEVFHLAWRRLRLEYAMPTRGIDALPGVM
;
A
#
# COMPACT_ATOMS: atom_id res chain seq x y z
N MET A 1 2.95 -20.83 -11.85
CA MET A 1 1.87 -21.06 -10.87
C MET A 1 1.80 -19.82 -10.02
N ASN A 2 0.69 -19.09 -10.04
CA ASN A 2 0.54 -17.92 -9.18
C ASN A 2 0.48 -18.42 -7.73
N CYS A 3 1.53 -18.15 -6.96
CA CYS A 3 1.50 -18.29 -5.51
C CYS A 3 0.59 -17.17 -4.98
N CYS A 4 -0.72 -17.41 -4.92
CA CYS A 4 -1.62 -16.53 -4.21
C CYS A 4 -1.68 -17.07 -2.78
N PRO A 5 -1.13 -16.37 -1.77
CA PRO A 5 -1.17 -16.84 -0.40
C PRO A 5 -2.63 -17.05 0.01
N GLN A 6 -2.96 -18.28 0.41
CA GLN A 6 -4.29 -18.58 0.91
C GLN A 6 -4.45 -17.94 2.29
N ALA A 7 -5.57 -17.28 2.51
CA ALA A 7 -5.92 -16.82 3.85
C ALA A 7 -5.90 -18.02 4.80
N ALA A 8 -5.24 -17.86 5.95
CA ALA A 8 -5.52 -18.78 7.06
C ALA A 8 -7.03 -18.78 7.31
N PRO A 9 -7.67 -19.92 7.57
CA PRO A 9 -9.08 -19.92 7.91
C PRO A 9 -9.34 -18.93 9.04
N ALA A 10 -10.24 -17.97 8.83
CA ALA A 10 -10.47 -16.84 9.75
C ALA A 10 -10.83 -17.25 11.18
N SER A 11 -11.25 -18.51 11.39
CA SER A 11 -11.56 -19.11 12.68
C SER A 11 -10.33 -19.56 13.48
N GLU A 12 -9.13 -19.55 12.90
CA GLU A 12 -7.93 -20.12 13.51
C GLU A 12 -7.01 -19.08 14.15
N LEU A 13 -7.04 -17.82 13.71
CA LEU A 13 -6.14 -16.79 14.23
C LEU A 13 -6.60 -16.26 15.59
N THR A 14 -5.70 -16.35 16.56
CA THR A 14 -5.83 -15.82 17.92
C THR A 14 -4.57 -15.08 18.33
N VAL A 15 -4.63 -14.26 19.38
CA VAL A 15 -3.44 -13.58 19.93
C VAL A 15 -2.36 -14.58 20.37
N LYS A 16 -2.72 -15.83 20.67
CA LYS A 16 -1.77 -16.85 21.14
C LYS A 16 -0.99 -17.50 19.99
N ASN A 17 -1.63 -17.68 18.83
CA ASN A 17 -1.04 -18.45 17.71
C ASN A 17 -0.72 -17.60 16.48
N ALA A 18 -1.08 -16.31 16.45
CA ALA A 18 -0.88 -15.47 15.27
C ALA A 18 0.59 -15.42 14.84
N ALA A 19 1.51 -15.26 15.79
CA ALA A 19 2.94 -15.24 15.48
C ALA A 19 3.44 -16.55 14.82
N GLU A 20 2.93 -17.69 15.27
CA GLU A 20 3.25 -19.01 14.69
C GLU A 20 2.71 -19.14 13.26
N HIS A 21 1.50 -18.62 12.99
CA HIS A 21 0.93 -18.60 11.65
C HIS A 21 1.72 -17.68 10.69
N VAL A 22 2.13 -16.51 11.18
CA VAL A 22 3.02 -15.60 10.42
C VAL A 22 4.35 -16.27 10.13
N GLU A 23 4.97 -16.90 11.15
CA GLU A 23 6.24 -17.62 10.98
C GLU A 23 6.10 -18.72 9.94
N ARG A 24 5.05 -19.54 10.02
CA ARG A 24 4.79 -20.61 9.05
C ARG A 24 4.66 -20.03 7.63
N PHE A 25 3.86 -18.98 7.44
CA PHE A 25 3.74 -18.34 6.13
C PHE A 25 5.10 -17.86 5.61
N VAL A 26 5.88 -17.19 6.46
CA VAL A 26 7.19 -16.64 6.08
C VAL A 26 8.20 -17.75 5.73
N GLN A 27 8.15 -18.90 6.41
CA GLN A 27 9.11 -19.97 6.19
C GLN A 27 8.69 -20.94 5.08
N GLU A 28 7.41 -21.23 4.95
CA GLU A 28 6.92 -22.33 4.09
C GLU A 28 6.29 -21.82 2.78
N GLU A 29 5.56 -20.70 2.81
CA GLU A 29 4.80 -20.23 1.66
C GLU A 29 5.50 -19.06 0.92
N LEU A 30 5.99 -18.08 1.67
CA LEU A 30 6.63 -16.89 1.11
C LEU A 30 7.81 -17.15 0.17
N PRO A 31 8.69 -18.15 0.40
CA PRO A 31 9.77 -18.46 -0.53
C PRO A 31 9.30 -18.88 -1.92
N GLY A 32 8.07 -19.40 -2.02
CA GLY A 32 7.43 -19.73 -3.31
C GLY A 32 6.80 -18.54 -4.04
N CYS A 33 6.67 -17.40 -3.38
CA CYS A 33 6.07 -16.18 -3.93
C CYS A 33 7.13 -15.36 -4.69
N VAL A 34 7.48 -15.82 -5.88
CA VAL A 34 8.53 -15.21 -6.70
C VAL A 34 7.99 -13.96 -7.42
N TYR A 35 8.79 -12.88 -7.45
CA TYR A 35 8.48 -11.69 -8.23
C TYR A 35 8.33 -12.01 -9.72
N PRO A 36 7.19 -11.69 -10.35
CA PRO A 36 6.97 -11.95 -11.78
C PRO A 36 7.66 -10.88 -12.63
N THR A 37 8.84 -11.18 -13.13
CA THR A 37 9.74 -10.24 -13.82
C THR A 37 9.19 -9.67 -15.13
N ASP A 38 8.23 -10.33 -15.74
CA ASP A 38 7.62 -9.98 -17.02
C ASP A 38 6.28 -9.24 -16.89
N ARG A 39 5.82 -9.01 -15.65
CA ARG A 39 4.49 -8.46 -15.40
C ARG A 39 4.49 -6.94 -15.17
N PHE A 40 5.55 -6.41 -14.63
CA PHE A 40 5.61 -5.03 -14.18
C PHE A 40 6.75 -4.28 -14.85
N ASP A 41 6.48 -3.04 -15.29
CA ASP A 41 7.48 -2.22 -15.97
C ASP A 41 7.36 -0.74 -15.57
N GLY A 42 8.46 -0.02 -15.69
CA GLY A 42 8.50 1.43 -15.51
C GLY A 42 8.07 1.94 -14.13
N ARG A 43 7.81 3.26 -14.11
CA ARG A 43 7.42 4.05 -12.94
C ARG A 43 6.02 4.58 -13.12
N GLY A 44 5.24 4.65 -12.04
CA GLY A 44 3.92 5.25 -12.11
C GLY A 44 3.31 5.55 -10.76
N ILE A 45 2.19 6.26 -10.82
CA ILE A 45 1.41 6.66 -9.65
C ILE A 45 0.18 5.75 -9.54
N VAL A 46 -0.08 5.26 -8.34
CA VAL A 46 -1.28 4.47 -8.01
C VAL A 46 -2.12 5.25 -7.01
N ILE A 47 -3.41 5.43 -7.31
CA ILE A 47 -4.38 6.11 -6.45
C ILE A 47 -5.57 5.18 -6.22
N ALA A 48 -5.93 4.92 -4.97
CA ALA A 48 -7.16 4.20 -4.61
C ALA A 48 -8.29 5.23 -4.42
N ALA A 49 -9.29 5.23 -5.30
CA ALA A 49 -10.26 6.33 -5.39
C ALA A 49 -11.70 5.89 -5.68
N GLY A 50 -12.14 4.81 -5.04
CA GLY A 50 -13.52 4.33 -5.18
C GLY A 50 -14.55 5.23 -4.49
N GLY A 51 -15.76 5.32 -5.09
CA GLY A 51 -16.85 6.15 -4.59
C GLY A 51 -16.70 7.65 -4.87
N ILE A 52 -17.82 8.36 -4.83
CA ILE A 52 -17.88 9.78 -5.27
C ILE A 52 -16.96 10.72 -4.47
N LYS A 53 -16.83 10.49 -3.17
CA LYS A 53 -15.98 11.31 -2.30
C LYS A 53 -14.51 11.21 -2.71
N PHE A 54 -13.99 10.01 -2.78
CA PHE A 54 -12.59 9.77 -3.11
C PHE A 54 -12.28 10.08 -4.58
N GLN A 55 -13.25 9.92 -5.47
CA GLN A 55 -13.12 10.31 -6.86
C GLN A 55 -12.91 11.81 -7.04
N ILE A 56 -13.65 12.65 -6.31
CA ILE A 56 -13.48 14.10 -6.35
C ILE A 56 -12.08 14.48 -5.84
N ASN A 57 -11.65 13.88 -4.74
CA ASN A 57 -10.32 14.10 -4.20
C ASN A 57 -9.21 13.69 -5.19
N ALA A 58 -9.33 12.49 -5.77
CA ALA A 58 -8.39 12.02 -6.79
C ALA A 58 -8.33 12.95 -8.01
N TRP A 59 -9.47 13.51 -8.43
CA TRP A 59 -9.51 14.49 -9.52
C TRP A 59 -8.65 15.71 -9.21
N VAL A 60 -8.78 16.25 -7.99
CA VAL A 60 -7.98 17.40 -7.53
C VAL A 60 -6.49 17.02 -7.50
N ALA A 61 -6.15 15.86 -6.93
CA ALA A 61 -4.77 15.39 -6.84
C ALA A 61 -4.13 15.19 -8.24
N ILE A 62 -4.85 14.55 -9.17
CA ILE A 62 -4.40 14.32 -10.54
C ILE A 62 -4.20 15.64 -11.29
N ARG A 63 -5.16 16.56 -11.17
CA ARG A 63 -5.03 17.88 -11.77
C ARG A 63 -3.81 18.63 -11.24
N MET A 64 -3.57 18.57 -9.93
CA MET A 64 -2.38 19.18 -9.33
C MET A 64 -1.09 18.54 -9.84
N LEU A 65 -1.01 17.22 -9.94
CA LEU A 65 0.12 16.52 -10.53
C LEU A 65 0.44 17.05 -11.94
N ARG A 66 -0.57 17.11 -12.81
CA ARG A 66 -0.38 17.60 -14.18
C ARG A 66 -0.02 19.09 -14.25
N MET A 67 -0.60 19.93 -13.39
CA MET A 67 -0.25 21.35 -13.29
C MET A 67 1.19 21.58 -12.83
N LEU A 68 1.74 20.68 -12.04
CA LEU A 68 3.14 20.71 -11.56
C LEU A 68 4.12 20.08 -12.56
N GLY A 69 3.64 19.63 -13.71
CA GLY A 69 4.46 19.07 -14.78
C GLY A 69 4.77 17.57 -14.64
N CYS A 70 4.11 16.88 -13.73
CA CYS A 70 4.29 15.43 -13.58
C CYS A 70 3.72 14.69 -14.79
N GLU A 71 4.56 13.96 -15.50
CA GLU A 71 4.21 13.15 -16.69
C GLU A 71 4.08 11.64 -16.37
N LEU A 72 4.32 11.22 -15.13
CA LEU A 72 4.19 9.83 -14.76
C LEU A 72 2.80 9.27 -15.12
N PRO A 73 2.70 8.04 -15.65
CA PRO A 73 1.43 7.37 -15.86
C PRO A 73 0.72 7.15 -14.52
N ILE A 74 -0.61 7.24 -14.53
CA ILE A 74 -1.44 7.16 -13.34
C ILE A 74 -2.47 6.04 -13.49
N GLU A 75 -2.53 5.16 -12.51
CA GLU A 75 -3.63 4.20 -12.34
C GLU A 75 -4.53 4.62 -11.18
N CYS A 76 -5.82 4.83 -11.48
CA CYS A 76 -6.86 5.03 -10.47
C CYS A 76 -7.66 3.74 -10.26
N TRP A 77 -7.61 3.23 -9.05
CA TRP A 77 -8.23 1.95 -8.67
C TRP A 77 -9.56 2.16 -7.95
N TYR A 78 -10.58 1.37 -8.32
CA TYR A 78 -11.92 1.42 -7.75
C TYR A 78 -12.55 0.01 -7.60
N LEU A 79 -13.61 -0.11 -6.78
CA LEU A 79 -14.27 -1.37 -6.43
C LEU A 79 -15.56 -1.58 -7.21
N GLY A 80 -15.43 -2.11 -8.44
CA GLY A 80 -16.56 -2.59 -9.23
C GLY A 80 -17.38 -1.51 -9.92
N ALA A 81 -18.31 -1.98 -10.75
CA ALA A 81 -19.07 -1.12 -11.66
C ALA A 81 -19.93 -0.05 -10.98
N ARG A 82 -20.32 -0.24 -9.71
CA ARG A 82 -21.13 0.74 -8.97
C ARG A 82 -20.37 2.04 -8.63
N GLU A 83 -19.05 1.97 -8.60
CA GLU A 83 -18.20 3.14 -8.34
C GLU A 83 -17.78 3.87 -9.62
N ARG A 84 -18.03 3.26 -10.79
CA ARG A 84 -17.75 3.87 -12.09
C ARG A 84 -18.89 4.82 -12.50
N ASN A 85 -18.54 6.01 -12.95
CA ASN A 85 -19.47 7.01 -13.47
C ASN A 85 -18.82 7.83 -14.60
N ALA A 86 -19.55 8.80 -15.17
CA ALA A 86 -19.06 9.64 -16.27
C ALA A 86 -17.79 10.45 -15.93
N ALA A 87 -17.56 10.74 -14.65
CA ALA A 87 -16.36 11.47 -14.23
C ALA A 87 -15.07 10.66 -14.44
N TRP A 88 -15.11 9.33 -14.30
CA TRP A 88 -13.97 8.47 -14.65
C TRP A 88 -13.61 8.57 -16.14
N GLU A 89 -14.62 8.60 -17.02
CA GLU A 89 -14.42 8.76 -18.46
C GLU A 89 -13.77 10.11 -18.79
N GLN A 90 -14.10 11.14 -18.04
CA GLN A 90 -13.50 12.46 -18.20
C GLN A 90 -12.05 12.50 -17.70
N LEU A 91 -11.74 11.87 -16.55
CA LEU A 91 -10.34 11.72 -16.07
C LEU A 91 -9.46 11.04 -17.12
N VAL A 92 -9.97 9.97 -17.75
CA VAL A 92 -9.25 9.26 -18.82
C VAL A 92 -8.96 10.21 -19.98
N ARG A 93 -9.96 10.97 -20.44
CA ARG A 93 -9.80 11.88 -21.60
C ARG A 93 -8.89 13.07 -21.32
N ASP A 94 -9.05 13.70 -20.14
CA ASP A 94 -8.42 14.98 -19.85
C ASP A 94 -6.99 14.84 -19.33
N TYR A 95 -6.68 13.70 -18.67
CA TYR A 95 -5.42 13.52 -17.93
C TYR A 95 -4.68 12.23 -18.26
N GLU A 96 -5.17 11.43 -19.22
CA GLU A 96 -4.56 10.15 -19.64
C GLU A 96 -4.39 9.17 -18.46
N VAL A 97 -5.42 9.08 -17.60
CA VAL A 97 -5.42 8.21 -16.42
C VAL A 97 -6.02 6.85 -16.78
N GLN A 98 -5.36 5.78 -16.37
CA GLN A 98 -5.91 4.45 -16.45
C GLN A 98 -6.83 4.17 -15.25
N CYS A 99 -8.11 3.87 -15.52
CA CYS A 99 -9.07 3.51 -14.48
C CYS A 99 -9.16 1.99 -14.35
N VAL A 100 -8.77 1.45 -13.19
CA VAL A 100 -8.65 0.01 -12.95
C VAL A 100 -9.75 -0.48 -12.02
N ASN A 101 -10.55 -1.44 -12.48
CA ASN A 101 -11.55 -2.12 -11.65
C ASN A 101 -10.91 -3.27 -10.87
N ALA A 102 -10.71 -3.09 -9.57
CA ALA A 102 -10.09 -4.11 -8.73
C ALA A 102 -10.86 -5.44 -8.70
N HIS A 103 -12.18 -5.43 -8.90
CA HIS A 103 -12.95 -6.68 -9.00
C HIS A 103 -12.64 -7.48 -10.27
N GLU A 104 -12.24 -6.84 -11.37
CA GLU A 104 -11.80 -7.56 -12.57
C GLU A 104 -10.40 -8.17 -12.36
N VAL A 105 -9.49 -7.41 -11.77
CA VAL A 105 -8.15 -7.90 -11.40
C VAL A 105 -8.24 -9.08 -10.43
N ARG A 106 -9.16 -9.02 -9.47
CA ARG A 106 -9.41 -10.08 -8.49
C ARG A 106 -9.83 -11.43 -9.10
N LYS A 107 -10.37 -11.46 -10.31
CA LYS A 107 -10.69 -12.71 -11.00
C LYS A 107 -9.43 -13.51 -11.35
N GLN A 108 -8.32 -12.82 -11.61
CA GLN A 108 -7.03 -13.43 -11.93
C GLN A 108 -6.11 -13.55 -10.71
N HIS A 109 -6.27 -12.63 -9.76
CA HIS A 109 -5.49 -12.53 -8.52
C HIS A 109 -6.44 -12.53 -7.32
N PRO A 110 -6.90 -13.72 -6.88
CA PRO A 110 -7.91 -13.84 -5.84
C PRO A 110 -7.49 -13.18 -4.52
N HIS A 111 -8.42 -12.48 -3.89
CA HIS A 111 -8.30 -11.93 -2.56
C HIS A 111 -9.59 -12.21 -1.79
N ALA A 112 -9.52 -12.60 -0.52
CA ALA A 112 -10.69 -13.03 0.26
C ALA A 112 -11.76 -11.93 0.32
N LYS A 113 -11.34 -10.69 0.59
CA LYS A 113 -12.23 -9.54 0.66
C LYS A 113 -11.48 -8.29 0.24
N LEU A 114 -11.97 -7.56 -0.76
CA LEU A 114 -11.52 -6.22 -1.09
C LEU A 114 -12.57 -5.23 -0.62
N HIS A 115 -12.21 -4.40 0.35
CA HIS A 115 -13.12 -3.42 0.90
C HIS A 115 -12.31 -2.33 1.63
N GLY A 116 -12.53 -1.06 1.31
CA GLY A 116 -11.86 0.04 1.99
C GLY A 116 -10.32 -0.07 1.94
N TRP A 117 -9.72 -0.27 3.09
CA TRP A 117 -8.26 -0.25 3.26
C TRP A 117 -7.51 -1.41 2.58
N GLU A 118 -8.15 -2.56 2.35
CA GLU A 118 -7.52 -3.68 1.63
C GLU A 118 -7.24 -3.33 0.16
N LEU A 119 -7.94 -2.35 -0.40
CA LEU A 119 -7.72 -1.92 -1.79
C LEU A 119 -6.32 -1.32 -1.98
N LYS A 120 -5.78 -0.59 -1.00
CA LYS A 120 -4.48 0.10 -1.12
C LYS A 120 -3.33 -0.88 -1.41
N PRO A 121 -2.99 -1.82 -0.51
CA PRO A 121 -1.90 -2.77 -0.79
C PRO A 121 -2.19 -3.65 -2.00
N TYR A 122 -3.45 -3.97 -2.26
CA TYR A 122 -3.86 -4.73 -3.43
C TYR A 122 -3.58 -3.95 -4.74
N ALA A 123 -3.94 -2.68 -4.80
CA ALA A 123 -3.67 -1.81 -5.95
C ALA A 123 -2.17 -1.61 -6.18
N ILE A 124 -1.40 -1.38 -5.12
CA ILE A 124 0.07 -1.28 -5.20
C ILE A 124 0.65 -2.56 -5.80
N GLN A 125 0.28 -3.73 -5.26
CA GLN A 125 0.82 -5.01 -5.69
C GLN A 125 0.48 -5.35 -7.14
N HIS A 126 -0.74 -5.03 -7.57
CA HIS A 126 -1.27 -5.47 -8.87
C HIS A 126 -1.28 -4.39 -9.96
N SER A 127 -0.86 -3.15 -9.67
CA SER A 127 -0.64 -2.13 -10.71
C SER A 127 0.38 -2.60 -11.75
N SER A 128 0.35 -2.01 -12.94
CA SER A 128 1.26 -2.38 -14.03
C SER A 128 2.72 -1.95 -13.81
N PHE A 129 2.96 -1.01 -12.90
CA PHE A 129 4.28 -0.42 -12.65
C PHE A 129 5.17 -1.32 -11.79
N ARG A 130 6.48 -1.32 -12.07
CA ARG A 130 7.51 -1.89 -11.21
C ARG A 130 7.80 -0.97 -10.02
N GLU A 131 8.10 0.31 -10.30
CA GLU A 131 8.34 1.33 -9.29
C GLU A 131 7.07 2.15 -9.09
N VAL A 132 6.56 2.18 -7.88
CA VAL A 132 5.24 2.74 -7.55
C VAL A 132 5.39 3.92 -6.59
N LEU A 133 4.79 5.05 -6.95
CA LEU A 133 4.37 6.06 -5.99
C LEU A 133 2.88 5.85 -5.71
N PHE A 134 2.54 5.36 -4.53
CA PHE A 134 1.16 5.35 -4.07
C PHE A 134 0.80 6.70 -3.44
N LEU A 135 -0.38 7.21 -3.77
CA LEU A 135 -0.98 8.40 -3.15
C LEU A 135 -2.42 8.09 -2.75
N ASP A 136 -2.78 8.41 -1.51
CA ASP A 136 -4.19 8.46 -1.14
C ASP A 136 -4.90 9.54 -1.96
N ALA A 137 -6.16 9.33 -2.25
CA ALA A 137 -6.93 10.21 -3.13
C ALA A 137 -7.00 11.66 -2.60
N ASP A 138 -6.87 11.87 -1.31
CA ASP A 138 -6.89 13.18 -0.64
C ASP A 138 -5.48 13.75 -0.36
N ASN A 139 -4.44 13.09 -0.83
CA ASN A 139 -3.07 13.62 -0.81
C ASN A 139 -2.82 14.53 -2.02
N VAL A 140 -2.59 15.81 -1.75
CA VAL A 140 -2.28 16.81 -2.78
C VAL A 140 -0.80 17.13 -2.75
N VAL A 141 -0.11 16.84 -3.87
CA VAL A 141 1.31 17.15 -4.03
C VAL A 141 1.54 18.64 -4.24
N VAL A 142 2.68 19.16 -3.78
CA VAL A 142 3.08 20.58 -3.89
C VAL A 142 4.21 20.81 -4.91
N ARG A 143 4.76 19.74 -5.45
CA ARG A 143 5.76 19.74 -6.53
C ARG A 143 5.67 18.43 -7.29
N ASP A 144 6.25 18.36 -8.50
CA ASP A 144 6.37 17.11 -9.25
C ASP A 144 7.09 16.05 -8.40
N PRO A 145 6.45 14.91 -8.11
CA PRO A 145 7.02 13.89 -7.24
C PRO A 145 7.99 12.93 -7.95
N THR A 146 8.21 13.08 -9.24
CA THR A 146 9.10 12.20 -10.06
C THR A 146 10.49 12.07 -9.45
N PHE A 147 10.99 13.15 -8.82
CA PHE A 147 12.30 13.16 -8.16
C PHE A 147 12.45 12.11 -7.05
N LEU A 148 11.36 11.63 -6.47
CA LEU A 148 11.40 10.64 -5.38
C LEU A 148 12.08 9.35 -5.81
N PHE A 149 11.90 8.95 -7.07
CA PHE A 149 12.54 7.78 -7.65
C PHE A 149 14.02 7.95 -7.97
N GLU A 150 14.55 9.17 -7.83
CA GLU A 150 15.94 9.54 -8.12
C GLU A 150 16.73 9.92 -6.87
N THR A 151 16.11 9.74 -5.70
CA THR A 151 16.76 10.02 -4.41
C THR A 151 17.71 8.89 -4.03
N SER A 152 18.82 9.22 -3.36
CA SER A 152 19.72 8.21 -2.79
C SER A 152 19.00 7.28 -1.81
N GLN A 153 18.01 7.81 -1.07
CA GLN A 153 17.18 7.04 -0.15
C GLN A 153 16.41 5.92 -0.86
N PHE A 154 15.83 6.22 -2.03
CA PHE A 154 15.14 5.22 -2.84
C PHE A 154 16.12 4.23 -3.47
N ASP A 155 17.23 4.73 -4.00
CA ASP A 155 18.27 3.89 -4.61
C ASP A 155 18.83 2.87 -3.60
N GLU A 156 19.09 3.30 -2.37
CA GLU A 156 19.63 2.44 -1.30
C GLU A 156 18.59 1.42 -0.80
N SER A 157 17.39 1.85 -0.43
CA SER A 157 16.40 1.01 0.26
C SER A 157 15.35 0.37 -0.66
N GLY A 158 15.05 0.99 -1.81
CA GLY A 158 13.94 0.62 -2.67
C GLY A 158 12.56 0.91 -2.08
N THR A 159 12.49 1.54 -0.91
CA THR A 159 11.24 1.90 -0.24
C THR A 159 11.40 3.18 0.54
N ILE A 160 10.48 4.13 0.35
CA ILE A 160 10.38 5.33 1.17
C ILE A 160 9.00 5.34 1.83
N PHE A 161 8.98 5.36 3.14
CA PHE A 161 7.82 5.65 3.97
C PHE A 161 7.92 7.07 4.53
N TRP A 162 6.79 7.61 4.95
CA TRP A 162 6.74 8.89 5.67
C TRP A 162 6.37 8.66 7.13
N PRO A 163 6.92 9.46 8.04
CA PRO A 163 6.54 9.35 9.46
C PRO A 163 5.13 9.89 9.68
N ASP A 164 4.37 9.26 10.56
CA ASP A 164 3.12 9.78 11.11
C ASP A 164 3.39 10.56 12.40
N PHE A 165 2.38 11.23 12.94
CA PHE A 165 2.43 11.94 14.23
C PHE A 165 2.65 10.99 15.41
N GLY A 166 2.14 9.77 15.31
CA GLY A 166 2.15 8.78 16.37
C GLY A 166 3.39 7.89 16.40
N ARG A 167 3.50 7.12 17.47
CA ARG A 167 4.46 6.02 17.63
C ARG A 167 3.71 4.78 18.09
N LEU A 168 4.00 3.64 17.52
CA LEU A 168 3.44 2.39 17.97
C LEU A 168 4.08 2.00 19.32
N GLY A 169 3.32 2.19 20.40
CA GLY A 169 3.82 1.97 21.77
C GLY A 169 4.41 0.57 21.98
N ARG A 170 5.38 0.46 22.87
CA ARG A 170 6.11 -0.78 23.16
C ARG A 170 5.20 -1.93 23.62
N ASP A 171 4.13 -1.62 24.32
CA ASP A 171 3.17 -2.55 24.92
C ASP A 171 2.03 -2.97 23.96
N ARG A 172 2.03 -2.47 22.71
CA ARG A 172 1.01 -2.83 21.74
C ARG A 172 1.12 -4.30 21.33
N LEU A 173 0.00 -5.01 21.34
CA LEU A 173 -0.09 -6.41 20.88
C LEU A 173 0.30 -6.59 19.40
N ALA A 174 0.25 -5.52 18.62
CA ALA A 174 0.65 -5.54 17.20
C ALA A 174 2.03 -6.16 17.00
N TRP A 175 3.02 -5.80 17.83
CA TRP A 175 4.38 -6.37 17.73
C TRP A 175 4.37 -7.91 17.80
N LYS A 176 3.52 -8.45 18.65
CA LYS A 176 3.40 -9.90 18.83
C LYS A 176 2.62 -10.53 17.69
N VAL A 177 1.41 -10.05 17.40
CA VAL A 177 0.48 -10.73 16.49
C VAL A 177 0.88 -10.64 15.02
N PHE A 178 1.72 -9.67 14.65
CA PHE A 178 2.31 -9.56 13.32
C PHE A 178 3.62 -10.35 13.16
N GLY A 179 3.95 -11.26 14.08
CA GLY A 179 5.06 -12.20 13.97
C GLY A 179 6.20 -11.99 14.94
N ASP A 180 5.92 -11.65 16.20
CA ASP A 180 6.91 -11.41 17.26
C ASP A 180 8.02 -10.41 16.83
N ILE A 181 7.59 -9.27 16.29
CA ILE A 181 8.49 -8.24 15.79
C ILE A 181 9.17 -7.51 16.95
N PRO A 182 10.49 -7.41 16.99
CA PRO A 182 11.19 -6.62 18.01
C PRO A 182 10.77 -5.15 17.97
N TYR A 183 10.42 -4.60 19.14
CA TYR A 183 10.11 -3.18 19.25
C TYR A 183 11.29 -2.31 18.81
N ARG A 184 10.97 -1.26 18.05
CA ARG A 184 11.86 -0.16 17.73
C ARG A 184 11.15 1.15 18.05
N ASP A 185 11.84 2.07 18.69
CA ASP A 185 11.33 3.42 18.96
C ASP A 185 11.48 4.29 17.70
N GLU A 186 10.48 4.23 16.85
CA GLU A 186 10.40 5.00 15.60
C GLU A 186 8.98 5.51 15.37
N PRO A 187 8.77 6.55 14.54
CA PRO A 187 7.43 6.98 14.15
C PRO A 187 6.65 5.85 13.49
N GLU A 188 5.34 5.86 13.64
CA GLU A 188 4.45 5.09 12.77
C GLU A 188 4.61 5.54 11.33
N VAL A 189 4.25 4.68 10.39
CA VAL A 189 4.25 5.02 8.96
C VAL A 189 2.95 5.73 8.61
N GLU A 190 3.03 6.88 7.94
CA GLU A 190 1.91 7.48 7.23
C GLU A 190 1.80 6.82 5.85
N SER A 191 0.72 6.14 5.58
CA SER A 191 0.54 5.36 4.35
C SER A 191 -0.19 6.11 3.23
N GLY A 192 -0.51 7.39 3.42
CA GLY A 192 -1.10 8.24 2.39
C GLY A 192 -0.17 8.50 1.21
N GLN A 193 1.12 8.26 1.41
CA GLN A 193 2.14 8.27 0.36
C GLN A 193 3.21 7.22 0.63
N ILE A 194 3.50 6.39 -0.37
CA ILE A 194 4.50 5.32 -0.29
C ILE A 194 5.23 5.25 -1.63
N VAL A 195 6.56 5.21 -1.61
CA VAL A 195 7.36 4.90 -2.80
C VAL A 195 8.02 3.55 -2.62
N LEU A 196 7.92 2.69 -3.62
CA LEU A 196 8.54 1.37 -3.55
C LEU A 196 8.93 0.79 -4.93
N ASP A 197 10.00 -0.01 -4.96
CA ASP A 197 10.35 -0.92 -6.06
C ASP A 197 9.84 -2.31 -5.71
N LYS A 198 8.82 -2.77 -6.45
CA LYS A 198 8.21 -4.09 -6.23
C LYS A 198 9.21 -5.24 -6.33
N ALA A 199 10.19 -5.14 -7.23
CA ALA A 199 11.18 -6.20 -7.38
C ALA A 199 12.04 -6.38 -6.13
N ARG A 200 12.27 -5.30 -5.38
CA ARG A 200 13.08 -5.32 -4.16
C ARG A 200 12.27 -5.66 -2.91
N CYS A 201 10.99 -5.30 -2.89
CA CYS A 201 10.14 -5.47 -1.70
C CYS A 201 9.01 -6.50 -1.90
N TRP A 202 9.06 -7.32 -2.95
CA TRP A 202 8.00 -8.27 -3.27
C TRP A 202 7.61 -9.18 -2.10
N PRO A 203 8.55 -9.76 -1.34
CA PRO A 203 8.20 -10.56 -0.17
C PRO A 203 7.37 -9.80 0.88
N ALA A 204 7.64 -8.50 1.08
CA ALA A 204 6.86 -7.71 2.03
C ALA A 204 5.46 -7.40 1.49
N LEU A 205 5.30 -7.17 0.18
CA LEU A 205 3.98 -7.02 -0.44
C LEU A 205 3.15 -8.30 -0.33
N GLU A 206 3.77 -9.47 -0.52
CA GLU A 206 3.09 -10.76 -0.31
C GLU A 206 2.69 -10.97 1.15
N LEU A 207 3.54 -10.56 2.11
CA LEU A 207 3.18 -10.60 3.53
C LEU A 207 2.07 -9.59 3.86
N CYS A 208 2.10 -8.38 3.29
CA CYS A 208 0.98 -7.44 3.39
C CYS A 208 -0.32 -8.05 2.86
N HIS A 209 -0.24 -8.70 1.68
CA HIS A 209 -1.39 -9.39 1.10
C HIS A 209 -1.94 -10.46 2.04
N TRP A 210 -1.07 -11.28 2.63
CA TRP A 210 -1.47 -12.30 3.60
C TRP A 210 -2.13 -11.71 4.85
N TYR A 211 -1.58 -10.63 5.41
CA TYR A 211 -2.22 -9.91 6.52
C TYR A 211 -3.60 -9.37 6.13
N MET A 212 -3.72 -8.81 4.92
CA MET A 212 -4.98 -8.25 4.43
C MET A 212 -6.04 -9.31 4.15
N GLN A 213 -5.67 -10.52 3.78
CA GLN A 213 -6.60 -11.66 3.70
C GLN A 213 -7.31 -11.94 5.03
N ASN A 214 -6.68 -11.59 6.15
CA ASN A 214 -7.16 -11.80 7.52
C ASN A 214 -7.48 -10.48 8.25
N SER A 215 -7.56 -9.36 7.55
CA SER A 215 -7.67 -8.00 8.11
C SER A 215 -8.83 -7.82 9.06
N ASN A 216 -10.05 -7.92 8.56
CA ASN A 216 -11.27 -7.68 9.33
C ASN A 216 -11.56 -8.74 10.40
N ASN A 217 -11.07 -9.95 10.19
CA ASN A 217 -11.29 -11.05 11.11
C ASN A 217 -10.32 -11.01 12.29
N PHE A 218 -9.10 -10.47 12.06
CA PHE A 218 -8.07 -10.50 13.08
C PHE A 218 -7.20 -9.24 13.13
N PHE A 219 -6.40 -8.93 12.09
CA PHE A 219 -5.33 -7.94 12.19
C PHE A 219 -5.81 -6.52 12.48
N PHE A 220 -6.90 -6.07 11.86
CA PHE A 220 -7.45 -4.71 12.09
C PHE A 220 -8.06 -4.52 13.50
N ARG A 221 -8.11 -5.54 14.33
CA ARG A 221 -8.43 -5.40 15.76
C ARG A 221 -7.23 -4.93 16.59
N HIS A 222 -6.02 -5.00 16.02
CA HIS A 222 -4.78 -4.71 16.71
C HIS A 222 -4.06 -3.46 16.16
N VAL A 223 -4.43 -3.02 14.96
CA VAL A 223 -3.91 -1.83 14.26
C VAL A 223 -5.05 -1.01 13.68
N HIS A 224 -4.74 0.24 13.31
CA HIS A 224 -5.73 1.14 12.73
C HIS A 224 -5.59 1.21 11.19
N GLY A 225 -6.20 0.22 10.52
CA GLY A 225 -6.20 0.18 9.05
C GLY A 225 -4.93 -0.41 8.44
N ASP A 226 -4.54 0.11 7.29
CA ASP A 226 -3.48 -0.43 6.45
C ASP A 226 -2.07 0.10 6.76
N LYS A 227 -1.95 1.27 7.38
CA LYS A 227 -0.66 1.93 7.57
C LYS A 227 0.35 1.07 8.34
N GLU A 228 -0.05 0.51 9.47
CA GLU A 228 0.82 -0.34 10.26
C GLU A 228 1.10 -1.69 9.58
N VAL A 229 0.22 -2.14 8.68
CA VAL A 229 0.43 -3.39 7.94
C VAL A 229 1.68 -3.31 7.06
N PHE A 230 1.88 -2.20 6.34
CA PHE A 230 3.10 -1.98 5.58
C PHE A 230 4.33 -1.96 6.51
N HIS A 231 4.30 -1.12 7.53
CA HIS A 231 5.40 -0.97 8.47
C HIS A 231 5.80 -2.32 9.10
N LEU A 232 4.82 -3.05 9.63
CA LEU A 232 5.05 -4.32 10.30
C LEU A 232 5.51 -5.43 9.34
N ALA A 233 5.08 -5.42 8.08
CA ALA A 233 5.56 -6.39 7.08
C ALA A 233 7.06 -6.18 6.78
N TRP A 234 7.49 -4.94 6.52
CA TRP A 234 8.92 -4.62 6.32
C TRP A 234 9.73 -4.97 7.56
N ARG A 235 9.25 -4.61 8.74
CA ARG A 235 9.91 -4.91 10.01
C ARG A 235 10.03 -6.41 10.27
N ARG A 236 8.98 -7.18 9.96
CA ARG A 236 8.98 -8.64 10.13
C ARG A 236 10.03 -9.32 9.24
N LEU A 237 10.18 -8.86 8.03
CA LEU A 237 11.13 -9.40 7.06
C LEU A 237 12.51 -8.72 7.13
N ARG A 238 12.69 -7.75 8.02
CA ARG A 238 13.94 -6.98 8.17
C ARG A 238 14.39 -6.31 6.86
N LEU A 239 13.41 -5.89 6.04
CA LEU A 239 13.71 -5.12 4.85
C LEU A 239 14.03 -3.68 5.22
N GLU A 240 14.99 -3.12 4.48
CA GLU A 240 15.36 -1.72 4.61
C GLU A 240 14.26 -0.82 4.02
N TYR A 241 14.08 0.34 4.60
CA TYR A 241 13.27 1.44 4.12
C TYR A 241 13.85 2.76 4.56
N ALA A 242 13.70 3.77 3.74
CA ALA A 242 14.03 5.14 4.12
C ALA A 242 12.80 5.83 4.73
N MET A 243 13.06 6.79 5.62
CA MET A 243 12.04 7.67 6.17
C MET A 243 12.65 9.06 6.32
N PRO A 244 11.97 10.14 5.89
CA PRO A 244 12.44 11.50 6.10
C PRO A 244 12.76 11.75 7.58
N THR A 245 13.88 12.39 7.84
CA THR A 245 14.31 12.73 9.21
C THR A 245 13.46 13.85 9.80
N ARG A 246 12.89 14.72 8.95
CA ARG A 246 11.95 15.74 9.36
C ARG A 246 10.56 15.11 9.52
N GLY A 247 9.99 15.29 10.70
CA GLY A 247 8.62 14.85 11.00
C GLY A 247 7.56 15.68 10.27
N ILE A 248 6.32 15.33 10.49
CA ILE A 248 5.15 16.04 9.95
C ILE A 248 5.04 17.41 10.61
N ASP A 249 4.81 18.44 9.80
CA ASP A 249 4.41 19.77 10.26
C ASP A 249 2.91 19.98 9.99
N ALA A 250 2.19 20.41 11.01
CA ALA A 250 0.82 20.89 10.83
C ALA A 250 0.88 22.34 10.28
N LEU A 251 0.23 22.56 9.14
CA LEU A 251 0.02 23.93 8.70
C LEU A 251 -0.91 24.63 9.70
N PRO A 252 -0.57 25.86 10.15
CA PRO A 252 -1.48 26.62 10.97
C PRO A 252 -2.77 26.87 10.18
N GLY A 253 -3.84 26.21 10.59
CA GLY A 253 -5.17 26.34 10.01
C GLY A 253 -6.13 26.94 11.02
N VAL A 254 -7.12 27.67 10.52
CA VAL A 254 -8.30 28.02 11.30
C VAL A 254 -9.23 26.80 11.20
N MET A 255 -9.42 26.10 12.31
CA MET A 255 -10.49 25.11 12.41
C MET A 255 -11.82 25.81 12.75
#